data_2df52f4652e72fc8482ee3ec137c1f9d
#
_entry.id   2df52f4652e72fc8482ee3ec137c1f9d
#
_cell.length_a   1.000
_cell.length_b   1.000
_cell.length_c   1.000
_cell.angle_alpha   90.00
_cell.angle_beta   90.00
_cell.angle_gamma   90.00
#
_symmetry.space_group_name_H-M   'P 1'
#
loop_
_entity.id
_entity.type
_entity.pdbx_description
1 polymer ?
#
loop_
_entity_poly.entity_id
_entity_poly.type
_entity_poly.pdbx_seq_one_letter_code
_entity_poly.pdbx_strand_id
1 'polypeptide(L)'
;MGQIVDRSKPTKDGKFKPWLRRMCGPVAISSFLVFQSGFANMPYLFKVVWMIVTYILWGSIFYTSINIPYGSMASAISADAKDRASLSTWRSIGSTLAGLVIGVGTPLFAYETVNGNTILSGNRMTIIAGVFSVMAVICYMLCFKLATERVEVPQNNTKFNFGDLMKSLVTNRSLIGIITAAILLLLVMLTMQGMNAYLFPNFYGNVAAQSVAALAGSLVMLVVCAPLATKLSAKYGKKELAIGSCLFGAVVYLICWVLKPENPYTYVVFYMVANIGVGFFNMVIWAMITDVIDDAEVKNGVREDGTIYSVYSFARKIGQALSSGMIGALLSVIGYSAATAFNPEVVNGIFNMTCIIPAIGFVGIALVLMFLYPLSKNRVEANVLELKKRRGEI
;
A
#
# COMPACT_ATOMS: atom_id res chain seq x y z
N MET A 1 2.42 5.54 -19.39
CA MET A 1 2.69 6.92 -18.90
C MET A 1 4.17 7.19 -18.70
N GLY A 2 4.96 6.36 -18.01
CA GLY A 2 6.39 6.59 -17.84
C GLY A 2 7.10 6.96 -19.16
N GLN A 3 6.92 6.15 -20.21
CA GLN A 3 7.51 6.42 -21.53
C GLN A 3 7.02 7.74 -22.16
N ILE A 4 5.75 8.13 -21.91
CA ILE A 4 5.22 9.42 -22.42
C ILE A 4 5.91 10.58 -21.70
N VAL A 5 6.08 10.46 -20.40
CA VAL A 5 6.77 11.46 -19.57
C VAL A 5 8.26 11.54 -19.94
N ASP A 6 8.93 10.39 -20.14
CA ASP A 6 10.35 10.33 -20.49
C ASP A 6 10.64 10.93 -21.85
N ARG A 7 9.72 10.78 -22.82
CA ARG A 7 9.80 11.36 -24.17
C ARG A 7 9.29 12.80 -24.25
N SER A 8 8.64 13.32 -23.21
CA SER A 8 8.14 14.70 -23.21
C SER A 8 9.31 15.70 -23.22
N LYS A 9 9.20 16.72 -24.06
CA LYS A 9 10.17 17.81 -24.09
C LYS A 9 10.06 18.64 -22.83
N PRO A 10 11.18 19.04 -22.20
CA PRO A 10 11.16 19.96 -21.07
C PRO A 10 10.52 21.29 -21.48
N THR A 11 9.74 21.87 -20.60
CA THR A 11 9.12 23.19 -20.76
C THR A 11 9.88 24.24 -19.93
N LYS A 12 9.46 25.51 -20.01
CA LYS A 12 10.02 26.58 -19.14
C LYS A 12 9.91 26.28 -17.64
N ASP A 13 8.91 25.48 -17.23
CA ASP A 13 8.69 25.07 -15.84
C ASP A 13 9.41 23.77 -15.47
N GLY A 14 10.14 23.14 -16.38
CA GLY A 14 10.78 21.83 -16.21
C GLY A 14 10.12 20.71 -17.00
N LYS A 15 10.52 19.47 -16.74
CA LYS A 15 10.03 18.25 -17.42
C LYS A 15 8.83 17.63 -16.71
N PHE A 16 8.88 17.51 -15.38
CA PHE A 16 7.88 16.79 -14.56
C PHE A 16 6.81 17.72 -13.97
N LYS A 17 7.21 18.92 -13.55
CA LYS A 17 6.36 19.94 -12.94
C LYS A 17 5.09 20.29 -13.73
N PRO A 18 5.13 20.47 -15.07
CA PRO A 18 3.94 20.79 -15.85
C PRO A 18 2.84 19.72 -15.78
N TRP A 19 3.20 18.47 -15.54
CA TRP A 19 2.25 17.38 -15.40
C TRP A 19 1.37 17.54 -14.13
N LEU A 20 1.96 18.03 -13.02
CA LEU A 20 1.20 18.31 -11.80
C LEU A 20 0.08 19.32 -12.09
N ARG A 21 0.41 20.43 -12.74
CA ARG A 21 -0.58 21.47 -13.09
C ARG A 21 -1.66 20.98 -14.06
N ARG A 22 -1.26 20.19 -15.06
CA ARG A 22 -2.20 19.70 -16.09
C ARG A 22 -3.14 18.63 -15.58
N MET A 23 -2.65 17.76 -14.67
CA MET A 23 -3.40 16.57 -14.24
C MET A 23 -4.09 16.73 -12.89
N CYS A 24 -3.80 17.78 -12.09
CA CYS A 24 -4.48 17.99 -10.80
C CYS A 24 -6.00 18.12 -10.93
N GLY A 25 -6.48 18.88 -11.91
CA GLY A 25 -7.92 19.02 -12.18
C GLY A 25 -8.58 17.70 -12.60
N PRO A 26 -8.11 17.03 -13.67
CA PRO A 26 -8.63 15.72 -14.08
C PRO A 26 -8.62 14.66 -12.97
N VAL A 27 -7.55 14.58 -12.15
CA VAL A 27 -7.49 13.65 -11.00
C VAL A 27 -8.57 13.98 -9.97
N ALA A 28 -8.72 15.25 -9.61
CA ALA A 28 -9.70 15.69 -8.61
C ALA A 28 -11.14 15.45 -9.08
N ILE A 29 -11.46 15.82 -10.34
CA ILE A 29 -12.79 15.62 -10.92
C ILE A 29 -13.12 14.12 -10.97
N SER A 30 -12.21 13.29 -11.49
CA SER A 30 -12.45 11.85 -11.57
C SER A 30 -12.57 11.20 -10.19
N SER A 31 -11.78 11.63 -9.20
CA SER A 31 -11.94 11.20 -7.81
C SER A 31 -13.31 11.55 -7.24
N PHE A 32 -13.79 12.77 -7.46
CA PHE A 32 -15.12 13.19 -7.05
C PHE A 32 -16.23 12.37 -7.73
N LEU A 33 -16.10 12.07 -9.02
CA LEU A 33 -17.07 11.28 -9.77
C LEU A 33 -17.18 9.82 -9.31
N VAL A 34 -16.12 9.22 -8.76
CA VAL A 34 -16.16 7.87 -8.19
C VAL A 34 -17.12 7.79 -6.99
N PHE A 35 -17.23 8.85 -6.19
CA PHE A 35 -18.01 8.88 -4.95
C PHE A 35 -19.35 9.60 -5.09
N GLN A 36 -19.98 9.54 -6.28
CA GLN A 36 -21.27 10.18 -6.52
C GLN A 36 -22.45 9.36 -5.99
N SER A 37 -23.20 9.93 -5.06
CA SER A 37 -24.46 9.36 -4.57
C SER A 37 -25.70 9.76 -5.41
N GLY A 38 -25.59 10.79 -6.23
CA GLY A 38 -26.70 11.29 -7.08
C GLY A 38 -27.29 10.27 -8.06
N PHE A 39 -26.55 9.21 -8.35
CA PHE A 39 -26.97 8.11 -9.22
C PHE A 39 -27.49 6.87 -8.47
N ALA A 40 -27.79 7.00 -7.18
CA ALA A 40 -28.27 5.88 -6.37
C ALA A 40 -29.54 5.20 -6.93
N ASN A 41 -30.45 5.99 -7.54
CA ASN A 41 -31.71 5.52 -8.10
C ASN A 41 -31.61 5.04 -9.56
N MET A 42 -30.43 5.10 -10.18
CA MET A 42 -30.24 4.63 -11.55
C MET A 42 -30.22 3.08 -11.63
N PRO A 43 -30.51 2.50 -12.81
CA PRO A 43 -30.45 1.05 -13.02
C PRO A 43 -29.11 0.46 -12.59
N TYR A 44 -29.11 -0.79 -12.12
CA TYR A 44 -27.91 -1.48 -11.63
C TYR A 44 -26.76 -1.48 -12.67
N LEU A 45 -27.08 -1.76 -13.95
CA LEU A 45 -26.10 -1.76 -15.03
C LEU A 45 -25.41 -0.40 -15.19
N PHE A 46 -26.19 0.70 -15.12
CA PHE A 46 -25.62 2.05 -15.18
C PHE A 46 -24.62 2.28 -14.04
N LYS A 47 -24.98 1.90 -12.81
CA LYS A 47 -24.11 2.06 -11.62
C LYS A 47 -22.81 1.28 -11.77
N VAL A 48 -22.87 0.06 -12.30
CA VAL A 48 -21.68 -0.76 -12.55
C VAL A 48 -20.78 -0.13 -13.62
N VAL A 49 -21.35 0.28 -14.76
CA VAL A 49 -20.59 0.94 -15.84
C VAL A 49 -19.99 2.25 -15.35
N TRP A 50 -20.76 3.06 -14.63
CA TRP A 50 -20.27 4.32 -14.04
C TRP A 50 -19.08 4.10 -13.13
N MET A 51 -19.19 3.14 -12.21
CA MET A 51 -18.12 2.78 -11.27
C MET A 51 -16.86 2.34 -12.04
N ILE A 52 -16.98 1.46 -13.01
CA ILE A 52 -15.83 0.96 -13.79
C ILE A 52 -15.17 2.10 -14.56
N VAL A 53 -15.94 2.91 -15.27
CA VAL A 53 -15.41 4.01 -16.08
C VAL A 53 -14.71 5.04 -15.21
N THR A 54 -15.36 5.51 -14.16
CA THR A 54 -14.80 6.54 -13.28
C THR A 54 -13.58 6.03 -12.53
N TYR A 55 -13.58 4.77 -12.09
CA TYR A 55 -12.44 4.14 -11.42
C TYR A 55 -11.22 3.98 -12.36
N ILE A 56 -11.43 3.57 -13.61
CA ILE A 56 -10.37 3.50 -14.62
C ILE A 56 -9.80 4.89 -14.92
N LEU A 57 -10.67 5.88 -15.11
CA LEU A 57 -10.25 7.27 -15.36
C LEU A 57 -9.41 7.80 -14.19
N TRP A 58 -9.89 7.62 -12.97
CA TRP A 58 -9.21 8.09 -11.79
C TRP A 58 -7.91 7.33 -11.53
N GLY A 59 -7.97 6.01 -11.31
CA GLY A 59 -6.85 5.20 -10.82
C GLY A 59 -5.81 4.88 -11.90
N SER A 60 -6.27 4.50 -13.11
CA SER A 60 -5.37 4.02 -14.17
C SER A 60 -4.85 5.15 -15.07
N ILE A 61 -5.65 6.16 -15.36
CA ILE A 61 -5.29 7.22 -16.31
C ILE A 61 -4.75 8.44 -15.58
N PHE A 62 -5.59 9.17 -14.88
CA PHE A 62 -5.21 10.47 -14.34
C PHE A 62 -4.27 10.39 -13.14
N TYR A 63 -4.56 9.50 -12.18
CA TYR A 63 -3.67 9.32 -11.02
C TYR A 63 -2.28 8.84 -11.44
N THR A 64 -2.20 7.89 -12.37
CA THR A 64 -0.91 7.43 -12.89
C THR A 64 -0.16 8.55 -13.62
N SER A 65 -0.90 9.42 -14.35
CA SER A 65 -0.37 10.56 -15.08
C SER A 65 0.22 11.65 -14.20
N ILE A 66 -0.21 11.76 -12.95
CA ILE A 66 0.36 12.72 -11.98
C ILE A 66 1.39 12.06 -11.05
N ASN A 67 1.15 10.82 -10.64
CA ASN A 67 1.99 10.14 -9.65
C ASN A 67 3.38 9.78 -10.18
N ILE A 68 3.49 9.38 -11.47
CA ILE A 68 4.80 9.05 -12.08
C ILE A 68 5.70 10.29 -12.17
N PRO A 69 5.27 11.42 -12.78
CA PRO A 69 6.09 12.64 -12.78
C PRO A 69 6.42 13.13 -11.38
N TYR A 70 5.46 13.10 -10.45
CA TYR A 70 5.69 13.48 -9.07
C TYR A 70 6.78 12.63 -8.39
N GLY A 71 6.75 11.31 -8.60
CA GLY A 71 7.77 10.41 -8.07
C GLY A 71 9.15 10.66 -8.67
N SER A 72 9.22 10.94 -9.98
CA SER A 72 10.46 11.19 -10.72
C SER A 72 11.04 12.59 -10.47
N MET A 73 10.22 13.54 -9.98
CA MET A 73 10.65 14.94 -9.79
C MET A 73 11.77 15.07 -8.75
N ALA A 74 11.90 14.15 -7.80
CA ALA A 74 12.97 14.18 -6.80
C ALA A 74 14.37 14.17 -7.42
N SER A 75 14.57 13.44 -8.54
CA SER A 75 15.85 13.40 -9.26
C SER A 75 16.13 14.68 -10.07
N ALA A 76 15.09 15.42 -10.43
CA ALA A 76 15.21 16.69 -11.10
C ALA A 76 15.38 17.88 -10.14
N ILE A 77 14.99 17.72 -8.87
CA ILE A 77 15.17 18.77 -7.85
C ILE A 77 16.63 18.84 -7.38
N SER A 78 17.27 17.68 -7.12
CA SER A 78 18.66 17.63 -6.65
C SER A 78 19.40 16.42 -7.21
N ALA A 79 20.68 16.62 -7.53
CA ALA A 79 21.61 15.55 -7.89
C ALA A 79 22.19 14.84 -6.64
N ASP A 80 22.14 15.49 -5.47
CA ASP A 80 22.68 14.94 -4.22
C ASP A 80 21.78 13.82 -3.68
N ALA A 81 22.40 12.70 -3.33
CA ALA A 81 21.72 11.55 -2.75
C ALA A 81 21.10 11.85 -1.37
N LYS A 82 21.74 12.73 -0.57
CA LYS A 82 21.25 13.13 0.74
C LYS A 82 19.97 13.96 0.63
N ASP A 83 19.93 14.91 -0.29
CA ASP A 83 18.74 15.72 -0.56
C ASP A 83 17.57 14.86 -1.04
N ARG A 84 17.84 13.92 -1.96
CA ARG A 84 16.83 12.96 -2.46
C ARG A 84 16.29 12.06 -1.35
N ALA A 85 17.14 11.61 -0.43
CA ALA A 85 16.72 10.86 0.74
C ALA A 85 15.82 11.71 1.65
N SER A 86 16.18 12.98 1.88
CA SER A 86 15.37 13.94 2.65
C SER A 86 14.00 14.16 2.00
N LEU A 87 13.95 14.42 0.69
CA LEU A 87 12.69 14.55 -0.06
C LEU A 87 11.81 13.31 0.06
N SER A 88 12.40 12.11 -0.04
CA SER A 88 11.68 10.84 0.15
C SER A 88 11.11 10.70 1.56
N THR A 89 11.87 11.11 2.58
CA THR A 89 11.42 11.10 3.98
C THR A 89 10.24 12.05 4.20
N TRP A 90 10.31 13.27 3.70
CA TRP A 90 9.22 14.25 3.80
C TRP A 90 7.98 13.79 3.04
N ARG A 91 8.15 13.18 1.88
CA ARG A 91 7.04 12.53 1.15
C ARG A 91 6.36 11.44 1.98
N SER A 92 7.14 10.61 2.65
CA SER A 92 6.61 9.54 3.52
C SER A 92 5.86 10.10 4.72
N ILE A 93 6.39 11.15 5.37
CA ILE A 93 5.72 11.87 6.47
C ILE A 93 4.38 12.44 5.97
N GLY A 94 4.38 13.15 4.84
CA GLY A 94 3.16 13.72 4.28
C GLY A 94 2.12 12.65 3.92
N SER A 95 2.54 11.52 3.35
CA SER A 95 1.66 10.39 3.07
C SER A 95 1.05 9.79 4.33
N THR A 96 1.83 9.65 5.40
CA THR A 96 1.35 9.15 6.70
C THR A 96 0.35 10.10 7.32
N LEU A 97 0.63 11.41 7.32
CA LEU A 97 -0.30 12.43 7.84
C LEU A 97 -1.62 12.45 7.05
N ALA A 98 -1.55 12.40 5.72
CA ALA A 98 -2.76 12.29 4.89
C ALA A 98 -3.54 11.01 5.19
N GLY A 99 -2.84 9.88 5.34
CA GLY A 99 -3.43 8.60 5.73
C GLY A 99 -4.15 8.67 7.09
N LEU A 100 -3.58 9.38 8.06
CA LEU A 100 -4.22 9.60 9.36
C LEU A 100 -5.47 10.47 9.24
N VAL A 101 -5.40 11.60 8.51
CA VAL A 101 -6.57 12.47 8.30
C VAL A 101 -7.72 11.72 7.63
N ILE A 102 -7.42 10.92 6.61
CA ILE A 102 -8.41 10.12 5.88
C ILE A 102 -8.91 8.97 6.75
N GLY A 103 -8.02 8.18 7.35
CA GLY A 103 -8.36 6.96 8.11
C GLY A 103 -9.09 7.24 9.41
N VAL A 104 -8.82 8.37 10.07
CA VAL A 104 -9.50 8.79 11.30
C VAL A 104 -10.72 9.65 10.99
N GLY A 105 -10.56 10.64 10.12
CA GLY A 105 -11.61 11.62 9.83
C GLY A 105 -12.77 11.03 9.02
N THR A 106 -12.49 10.28 7.97
CA THR A 106 -13.56 9.77 7.09
C THR A 106 -14.61 8.94 7.85
N PRO A 107 -14.26 7.96 8.69
CA PRO A 107 -15.26 7.18 9.41
C PRO A 107 -16.13 8.03 10.33
N LEU A 108 -15.59 9.06 10.96
CA LEU A 108 -16.35 9.90 11.88
C LEU A 108 -17.44 10.74 11.16
N PHE A 109 -17.22 11.11 9.92
CA PHE A 109 -18.14 11.96 9.16
C PHE A 109 -18.99 11.20 8.14
N ALA A 110 -18.54 10.05 7.64
CA ALA A 110 -19.15 9.31 6.56
C ALA A 110 -20.36 8.48 6.98
N TYR A 111 -20.42 8.05 8.23
CA TYR A 111 -21.48 7.19 8.73
C TYR A 111 -22.61 7.98 9.38
N GLU A 112 -23.83 7.39 9.35
CA GLU A 112 -25.01 7.91 10.01
C GLU A 112 -25.80 6.75 10.62
N THR A 113 -26.58 7.04 11.68
CA THR A 113 -27.44 6.05 12.32
C THR A 113 -28.86 6.19 11.80
N VAL A 114 -29.34 5.14 11.14
CA VAL A 114 -30.72 5.06 10.61
C VAL A 114 -31.40 3.82 11.22
N ASN A 115 -32.52 4.01 11.87
CA ASN A 115 -33.27 2.94 12.54
C ASN A 115 -32.43 2.09 13.52
N GLY A 116 -31.50 2.72 14.25
CA GLY A 116 -30.62 2.06 15.19
C GLY A 116 -29.38 1.38 14.56
N ASN A 117 -29.28 1.33 13.22
CA ASN A 117 -28.15 0.74 12.51
C ASN A 117 -27.20 1.82 12.00
N THR A 118 -25.92 1.57 12.11
CA THR A 118 -24.86 2.48 11.58
C THR A 118 -24.58 2.14 10.14
N ILE A 119 -24.95 3.02 9.21
CA ILE A 119 -24.79 2.83 7.77
C ILE A 119 -23.93 3.92 7.16
N LEU A 120 -23.23 3.60 6.07
CA LEU A 120 -22.46 4.55 5.30
C LEU A 120 -23.41 5.47 4.50
N SER A 121 -23.33 6.78 4.73
CA SER A 121 -24.14 7.76 4.00
C SER A 121 -23.48 8.13 2.68
N GLY A 122 -24.13 7.82 1.56
CA GLY A 122 -23.64 8.18 0.23
C GLY A 122 -23.48 9.70 0.05
N ASN A 123 -24.43 10.49 0.57
CA ASN A 123 -24.37 11.95 0.47
C ASN A 123 -23.18 12.53 1.25
N ARG A 124 -22.94 12.03 2.46
CA ARG A 124 -21.77 12.44 3.26
C ARG A 124 -20.46 12.06 2.57
N MET A 125 -20.38 10.86 1.99
CA MET A 125 -19.21 10.44 1.21
C MET A 125 -18.97 11.33 -0.01
N THR A 126 -20.01 11.75 -0.71
CA THR A 126 -19.87 12.69 -1.84
C THR A 126 -19.30 14.03 -1.38
N ILE A 127 -19.76 14.57 -0.23
CA ILE A 127 -19.25 15.83 0.34
C ILE A 127 -17.77 15.66 0.74
N ILE A 128 -17.42 14.57 1.43
CA ILE A 128 -16.04 14.28 1.84
C ILE A 128 -15.13 14.17 0.61
N ALA A 129 -15.56 13.45 -0.42
CA ALA A 129 -14.82 13.33 -1.67
C ALA A 129 -14.63 14.71 -2.36
N GLY A 130 -15.63 15.58 -2.31
CA GLY A 130 -15.53 16.96 -2.80
C GLY A 130 -14.46 17.75 -2.06
N VAL A 131 -14.51 17.73 -0.73
CA VAL A 131 -13.52 18.42 0.13
C VAL A 131 -12.11 17.91 -0.14
N PHE A 132 -11.90 16.59 -0.15
CA PHE A 132 -10.58 16.02 -0.42
C PHE A 132 -10.09 16.28 -1.84
N SER A 133 -11.01 16.32 -2.84
CA SER A 133 -10.65 16.69 -4.21
C SER A 133 -10.13 18.12 -4.30
N VAL A 134 -10.79 19.06 -3.63
CA VAL A 134 -10.34 20.48 -3.56
C VAL A 134 -8.99 20.56 -2.83
N MET A 135 -8.84 19.89 -1.69
CA MET A 135 -7.57 19.85 -0.96
C MET A 135 -6.44 19.27 -1.83
N ALA A 136 -6.71 18.21 -2.60
CA ALA A 136 -5.72 17.62 -3.49
C ALA A 136 -5.26 18.62 -4.56
N VAL A 137 -6.18 19.37 -5.19
CA VAL A 137 -5.82 20.43 -6.15
C VAL A 137 -4.93 21.47 -5.49
N ILE A 138 -5.29 21.94 -4.29
CA ILE A 138 -4.51 22.93 -3.55
C ILE A 138 -3.09 22.38 -3.29
N CYS A 139 -2.96 21.16 -2.79
CA CYS A 139 -1.66 20.54 -2.51
C CYS A 139 -0.82 20.36 -3.78
N TYR A 140 -1.40 19.90 -4.89
CA TYR A 140 -0.68 19.77 -6.15
C TYR A 140 -0.23 21.14 -6.70
N MET A 141 -1.06 22.18 -6.58
CA MET A 141 -0.71 23.52 -7.03
C MET A 141 0.36 24.15 -6.13
N LEU A 142 0.33 23.90 -4.81
CA LEU A 142 1.41 24.30 -3.90
C LEU A 142 2.71 23.58 -4.26
N CYS A 143 2.66 22.28 -4.49
CA CYS A 143 3.83 21.51 -4.91
C CYS A 143 4.38 22.04 -6.25
N PHE A 144 3.51 22.35 -7.22
CA PHE A 144 3.91 22.99 -8.47
C PHE A 144 4.60 24.33 -8.27
N LYS A 145 4.11 25.19 -7.38
CA LYS A 145 4.69 26.53 -7.13
C LYS A 145 6.01 26.46 -6.36
N LEU A 146 6.08 25.61 -5.34
CA LEU A 146 7.23 25.55 -4.41
C LEU A 146 8.39 24.71 -4.95
N ALA A 147 8.13 23.68 -5.76
CA ALA A 147 9.19 22.85 -6.31
C ALA A 147 9.90 23.56 -7.49
N THR A 148 11.21 23.37 -7.59
CA THR A 148 12.01 23.87 -8.71
C THR A 148 12.91 22.75 -9.22
N GLU A 149 12.77 22.41 -10.50
CA GLU A 149 13.64 21.44 -11.16
C GLU A 149 14.96 22.14 -11.51
N ARG A 150 16.08 21.64 -10.98
CA ARG A 150 17.42 22.24 -11.13
C ARG A 150 18.38 21.36 -11.90
N VAL A 151 18.06 20.08 -12.02
CA VAL A 151 18.90 19.07 -12.68
C VAL A 151 18.25 18.64 -13.97
N GLU A 152 18.97 18.73 -15.07
CA GLU A 152 18.54 18.16 -16.33
C GLU A 152 18.60 16.63 -16.23
N VAL A 153 17.45 15.98 -16.34
CA VAL A 153 17.36 14.51 -16.35
C VAL A 153 17.53 14.04 -17.80
N PRO A 154 18.61 13.30 -18.13
CA PRO A 154 18.82 12.78 -19.47
C PRO A 154 17.60 11.98 -19.95
N GLN A 155 17.33 12.06 -21.26
CA GLN A 155 16.31 11.20 -21.87
C GLN A 155 16.80 9.76 -21.83
N ASN A 156 16.11 8.93 -21.08
CA ASN A 156 16.44 7.51 -21.01
C ASN A 156 15.81 6.78 -22.21
N ASN A 157 16.65 6.45 -23.20
CA ASN A 157 16.25 5.74 -24.41
C ASN A 157 16.30 4.21 -24.24
N THR A 158 16.53 3.69 -23.05
CA THR A 158 16.50 2.24 -22.81
C THR A 158 15.11 1.69 -23.11
N LYS A 159 15.03 0.80 -24.08
CA LYS A 159 13.79 0.08 -24.39
C LYS A 159 13.52 -0.87 -23.24
N PHE A 160 12.42 -0.67 -22.55
CA PHE A 160 11.91 -1.65 -21.61
C PHE A 160 11.63 -2.96 -22.37
N ASN A 161 12.40 -3.99 -22.08
CA ASN A 161 12.22 -5.29 -22.69
C ASN A 161 11.43 -6.18 -21.69
N PHE A 162 10.15 -6.38 -22.00
CA PHE A 162 9.29 -7.24 -21.19
C PHE A 162 9.81 -8.69 -21.13
N GLY A 163 10.50 -9.15 -22.18
CA GLY A 163 11.11 -10.48 -22.23
C GLY A 163 12.23 -10.66 -21.21
N ASP A 164 13.12 -9.67 -21.06
CA ASP A 164 14.20 -9.72 -20.08
C ASP A 164 13.67 -9.67 -18.65
N LEU A 165 12.61 -8.90 -18.44
CA LEU A 165 11.89 -8.84 -17.16
C LEU A 165 11.27 -10.19 -16.78
N MET A 166 10.60 -10.84 -17.73
CA MET A 166 10.01 -12.18 -17.50
C MET A 166 11.08 -13.23 -17.30
N LYS A 167 12.21 -13.17 -18.03
CA LYS A 167 13.33 -14.08 -17.86
C LYS A 167 13.98 -13.93 -16.49
N SER A 168 14.21 -12.70 -16.03
CA SER A 168 14.74 -12.42 -14.70
C SER A 168 13.79 -12.91 -13.59
N LEU A 169 12.47 -12.75 -13.77
CA LEU A 169 11.45 -13.28 -12.87
C LEU A 169 11.53 -14.79 -12.69
N VAL A 170 11.64 -15.54 -13.80
CA VAL A 170 11.58 -17.03 -13.76
C VAL A 170 12.91 -17.62 -13.26
N THR A 171 14.03 -16.94 -13.47
CA THR A 171 15.37 -17.48 -13.17
C THR A 171 15.87 -17.12 -11.76
N ASN A 172 15.39 -16.02 -11.18
CA ASN A 172 15.87 -15.54 -9.88
C ASN A 172 14.93 -15.93 -8.74
N ARG A 173 15.27 -17.02 -8.02
CA ARG A 173 14.50 -17.53 -6.87
C ARG A 173 14.35 -16.49 -5.75
N SER A 174 15.37 -15.66 -5.50
CA SER A 174 15.32 -14.61 -4.49
C SER A 174 14.29 -13.55 -4.85
N LEU A 175 14.21 -13.21 -6.15
CA LEU A 175 13.23 -12.25 -6.70
C LEU A 175 11.80 -12.81 -6.63
N ILE A 176 11.58 -14.07 -7.03
CA ILE A 176 10.27 -14.73 -6.92
C ILE A 176 9.79 -14.73 -5.47
N GLY A 177 10.66 -15.09 -4.53
CA GLY A 177 10.32 -15.13 -3.10
C GLY A 177 9.86 -13.78 -2.57
N ILE A 178 10.62 -12.70 -2.84
CA ILE A 178 10.27 -11.37 -2.33
C ILE A 178 9.03 -10.78 -3.02
N ILE A 179 8.82 -11.05 -4.32
CA ILE A 179 7.64 -10.62 -5.06
C ILE A 179 6.39 -11.27 -4.50
N THR A 180 6.41 -12.59 -4.33
CA THR A 180 5.27 -13.33 -3.78
C THR A 180 4.95 -12.87 -2.35
N ALA A 181 5.97 -12.68 -1.52
CA ALA A 181 5.80 -12.14 -0.18
C ALA A 181 5.23 -10.71 -0.20
N ALA A 182 5.65 -9.85 -1.14
CA ALA A 182 5.13 -8.49 -1.28
C ALA A 182 3.66 -8.45 -1.72
N ILE A 183 3.27 -9.32 -2.65
CA ILE A 183 1.87 -9.47 -3.07
C ILE A 183 1.00 -9.87 -1.88
N LEU A 184 1.43 -10.90 -1.14
CA LEU A 184 0.71 -11.37 0.05
C LEU A 184 0.67 -10.30 1.15
N LEU A 185 1.77 -9.57 1.38
CA LEU A 185 1.82 -8.49 2.36
C LEU A 185 0.74 -7.44 2.08
N LEU A 186 0.68 -6.94 0.84
CA LEU A 186 -0.32 -5.92 0.47
C LEU A 186 -1.73 -6.48 0.44
N LEU A 187 -1.90 -7.71 -0.03
CA LEU A 187 -3.18 -8.40 0.01
C LEU A 187 -3.73 -8.45 1.44
N VAL A 188 -2.91 -8.91 2.39
CA VAL A 188 -3.31 -9.03 3.80
C VAL A 188 -3.55 -7.66 4.42
N MET A 189 -2.61 -6.72 4.30
CA MET A 189 -2.73 -5.37 4.89
C MET A 189 -4.00 -4.65 4.45
N LEU A 190 -4.24 -4.63 3.14
CA LEU A 190 -5.39 -3.88 2.60
C LEU A 190 -6.71 -4.60 2.84
N THR A 191 -6.70 -5.95 2.86
CA THR A 191 -7.88 -6.73 3.24
C THR A 191 -8.24 -6.48 4.70
N MET A 192 -7.27 -6.46 5.62
CA MET A 192 -7.48 -6.10 7.03
C MET A 192 -8.12 -4.72 7.18
N GLN A 193 -7.56 -3.71 6.49
CA GLN A 193 -8.10 -2.35 6.53
C GLN A 193 -9.51 -2.28 5.97
N GLY A 194 -9.76 -2.95 4.84
CA GLY A 194 -11.06 -2.95 4.18
C GLY A 194 -12.12 -3.69 4.99
N MET A 195 -11.78 -4.84 5.58
CA MET A 195 -12.72 -5.60 6.42
C MET A 195 -13.10 -4.86 7.71
N ASN A 196 -12.19 -4.05 8.27
CA ASN A 196 -12.51 -3.20 9.41
C ASN A 196 -13.62 -2.19 9.12
N ALA A 197 -13.76 -1.71 7.88
CA ALA A 197 -14.84 -0.82 7.48
C ALA A 197 -16.24 -1.49 7.54
N TYR A 198 -16.29 -2.82 7.52
CA TYR A 198 -17.50 -3.61 7.72
C TYR A 198 -17.64 -4.10 9.16
N LEU A 199 -16.54 -4.48 9.80
CA LEU A 199 -16.56 -4.99 11.17
C LEU A 199 -17.10 -3.97 12.17
N PHE A 200 -16.55 -2.76 12.18
CA PHE A 200 -16.90 -1.76 13.18
C PHE A 200 -18.37 -1.32 13.11
N PRO A 201 -18.95 -0.97 11.93
CA PRO A 201 -20.34 -0.58 11.87
C PRO A 201 -21.32 -1.75 12.04
N ASN A 202 -21.04 -2.93 11.45
CA ASN A 202 -22.02 -4.02 11.42
C ASN A 202 -21.94 -4.94 12.64
N PHE A 203 -20.73 -5.28 13.13
CA PHE A 203 -20.57 -6.18 14.29
C PHE A 203 -20.59 -5.41 15.62
N TYR A 204 -19.86 -4.28 15.69
CA TYR A 204 -19.75 -3.51 16.94
C TYR A 204 -20.73 -2.34 17.04
N GLY A 205 -21.33 -1.87 15.94
CA GLY A 205 -22.14 -0.66 15.91
C GLY A 205 -21.38 0.62 16.31
N ASN A 206 -20.03 0.59 16.27
CA ASN A 206 -19.16 1.65 16.80
C ASN A 206 -18.11 2.10 15.79
N VAL A 207 -18.44 3.13 15.03
CA VAL A 207 -17.56 3.72 14.02
C VAL A 207 -16.40 4.51 14.64
N ALA A 208 -16.59 5.08 15.82
CA ALA A 208 -15.50 5.81 16.50
C ALA A 208 -14.32 4.87 16.80
N ALA A 209 -14.59 3.62 17.17
CA ALA A 209 -13.54 2.62 17.37
C ALA A 209 -12.77 2.28 16.09
N GLN A 210 -13.38 2.40 14.90
CA GLN A 210 -12.67 2.28 13.62
C GLN A 210 -11.60 3.36 13.44
N SER A 211 -11.92 4.60 13.77
CA SER A 211 -10.97 5.71 13.73
C SER A 211 -9.82 5.51 14.72
N VAL A 212 -10.14 5.00 15.93
CA VAL A 212 -9.12 4.65 16.92
C VAL A 212 -8.23 3.50 16.42
N ALA A 213 -8.80 2.49 15.75
CA ALA A 213 -8.02 1.41 15.16
C ALA A 213 -7.05 1.90 14.06
N ALA A 214 -7.50 2.79 13.19
CA ALA A 214 -6.66 3.39 12.14
C ALA A 214 -5.50 4.19 12.74
N LEU A 215 -5.79 5.00 13.78
CA LEU A 215 -4.77 5.75 14.51
C LEU A 215 -3.78 4.81 15.22
N ALA A 216 -4.28 3.83 15.96
CA ALA A 216 -3.46 2.87 16.70
C ALA A 216 -2.54 2.06 15.77
N GLY A 217 -3.04 1.58 14.63
CA GLY A 217 -2.23 0.88 13.64
C GLY A 217 -1.09 1.73 13.09
N SER A 218 -1.35 3.02 12.81
CA SER A 218 -0.33 3.96 12.34
C SER A 218 0.70 4.28 13.42
N LEU A 219 0.27 4.47 14.66
CA LEU A 219 1.15 4.74 15.81
C LEU A 219 2.09 3.55 16.09
N VAL A 220 1.58 2.32 16.07
CA VAL A 220 2.42 1.12 16.23
C VAL A 220 3.51 1.07 15.17
N MET A 221 3.18 1.38 13.93
CA MET A 221 4.14 1.37 12.83
C MET A 221 5.25 2.40 13.02
N LEU A 222 4.90 3.62 13.47
CA LEU A 222 5.86 4.72 13.64
C LEU A 222 6.65 4.62 14.95
N VAL A 223 5.98 4.27 16.06
CA VAL A 223 6.58 4.33 17.41
C VAL A 223 7.28 3.02 17.78
N VAL A 224 6.73 1.89 17.35
CA VAL A 224 7.27 0.56 17.71
C VAL A 224 8.09 -0.02 16.57
N CYS A 225 7.49 -0.18 15.38
CA CYS A 225 8.14 -0.91 14.30
C CYS A 225 9.31 -0.14 13.69
N ALA A 226 9.17 1.15 13.39
CA ALA A 226 10.22 1.92 12.73
C ALA A 226 11.54 1.99 13.54
N PRO A 227 11.56 2.35 14.84
CA PRO A 227 12.81 2.43 15.60
C PRO A 227 13.42 1.06 15.91
N LEU A 228 12.59 0.01 16.05
CA LEU A 228 13.07 -1.33 16.39
C LEU A 228 13.47 -2.16 15.18
N ALA A 229 12.90 -1.90 14.00
CA ALA A 229 13.14 -2.68 12.79
C ALA A 229 14.64 -2.75 12.44
N THR A 230 15.33 -1.62 12.47
CA THR A 230 16.77 -1.56 12.16
C THR A 230 17.62 -2.37 13.16
N LYS A 231 17.35 -2.24 14.45
CA LYS A 231 18.09 -2.95 15.51
C LYS A 231 17.82 -4.44 15.46
N LEU A 232 16.55 -4.84 15.34
CA LEU A 232 16.17 -6.24 15.33
C LEU A 232 16.60 -6.94 14.03
N SER A 233 16.49 -6.28 12.88
CA SER A 233 16.95 -6.84 11.61
C SER A 233 18.48 -7.01 11.56
N ALA A 234 19.24 -6.11 12.16
CA ALA A 234 20.69 -6.26 12.29
C ALA A 234 21.06 -7.44 13.21
N LYS A 235 20.31 -7.62 14.31
CA LYS A 235 20.59 -8.70 15.27
C LYS A 235 20.18 -10.08 14.75
N TYR A 236 18.98 -10.23 14.25
CA TYR A 236 18.38 -11.52 13.89
C TYR A 236 18.41 -11.83 12.39
N GLY A 237 18.49 -10.81 11.54
CA GLY A 237 18.32 -10.91 10.10
C GLY A 237 16.95 -10.38 9.66
N LYS A 238 16.88 -9.86 8.41
CA LYS A 238 15.65 -9.25 7.87
C LYS A 238 14.58 -10.31 7.59
N LYS A 239 14.99 -11.45 7.00
CA LYS A 239 14.14 -12.60 6.72
C LYS A 239 13.56 -13.19 8.01
N GLU A 240 14.42 -13.46 8.95
CA GLU A 240 14.10 -14.09 10.23
C GLU A 240 13.15 -13.20 11.05
N LEU A 241 13.41 -11.88 11.08
CA LEU A 241 12.53 -10.91 11.71
C LEU A 241 11.13 -10.90 11.06
N ALA A 242 11.08 -10.88 9.74
CA ALA A 242 9.80 -10.86 9.00
C ALA A 242 8.99 -12.15 9.25
N ILE A 243 9.64 -13.32 9.27
CA ILE A 243 8.97 -14.59 9.56
C ILE A 243 8.41 -14.59 10.99
N GLY A 244 9.27 -14.30 11.98
CA GLY A 244 8.86 -14.32 13.39
C GLY A 244 7.75 -13.34 13.69
N SER A 245 7.83 -12.13 13.14
CA SER A 245 6.80 -11.11 13.34
C SER A 245 5.46 -11.46 12.68
N CYS A 246 5.48 -12.04 11.47
CA CYS A 246 4.26 -12.50 10.80
C CYS A 246 3.59 -13.66 11.58
N LEU A 247 4.37 -14.65 12.04
CA LEU A 247 3.82 -15.73 12.86
C LEU A 247 3.23 -15.21 14.17
N PHE A 248 3.89 -14.25 14.81
CA PHE A 248 3.35 -13.58 15.99
C PHE A 248 2.00 -12.91 15.69
N GLY A 249 1.89 -12.14 14.60
CA GLY A 249 0.64 -11.52 14.18
C GLY A 249 -0.48 -12.53 13.90
N ALA A 250 -0.14 -13.67 13.27
CA ALA A 250 -1.08 -14.76 13.04
C ALA A 250 -1.65 -15.34 14.35
N VAL A 251 -0.79 -15.59 15.31
CA VAL A 251 -1.20 -16.10 16.65
C VAL A 251 -2.12 -15.10 17.33
N VAL A 252 -1.81 -13.81 17.31
CA VAL A 252 -2.63 -12.76 17.90
C VAL A 252 -4.04 -12.74 17.29
N TYR A 253 -4.15 -12.86 15.96
CA TYR A 253 -5.46 -12.93 15.29
C TYR A 253 -6.25 -14.19 15.61
N LEU A 254 -5.57 -15.34 15.73
CA LEU A 254 -6.23 -16.59 16.15
C LEU A 254 -6.74 -16.49 17.60
N ILE A 255 -5.96 -15.88 18.50
CA ILE A 255 -6.41 -15.63 19.87
C ILE A 255 -7.62 -14.69 19.87
N CYS A 256 -7.58 -13.62 19.09
CA CYS A 256 -8.71 -12.70 18.95
C CYS A 256 -9.97 -13.41 18.44
N TRP A 257 -9.82 -14.31 17.46
CA TRP A 257 -10.91 -15.10 16.90
C TRP A 257 -11.55 -16.02 17.94
N VAL A 258 -10.73 -16.70 18.72
CA VAL A 258 -11.22 -17.63 19.79
C VAL A 258 -11.91 -16.87 20.92
N LEU A 259 -11.32 -15.74 21.35
CA LEU A 259 -11.86 -14.93 22.46
C LEU A 259 -13.11 -14.14 22.07
N LYS A 260 -13.26 -13.82 20.79
CA LYS A 260 -14.40 -13.07 20.23
C LYS A 260 -14.82 -11.87 21.10
N PRO A 261 -13.95 -10.85 21.27
CA PRO A 261 -14.21 -9.75 22.18
C PRO A 261 -15.50 -8.99 21.78
N GLU A 262 -16.38 -8.79 22.74
CA GLU A 262 -17.61 -8.02 22.54
C GLU A 262 -17.34 -6.51 22.51
N ASN A 263 -16.32 -6.05 23.26
CA ASN A 263 -15.96 -4.65 23.30
C ASN A 263 -15.06 -4.28 22.09
N PRO A 264 -15.46 -3.28 21.27
CA PRO A 264 -14.69 -2.86 20.10
C PRO A 264 -13.27 -2.41 20.43
N TYR A 265 -13.05 -1.79 21.58
CA TYR A 265 -11.71 -1.33 21.98
C TYR A 265 -10.79 -2.49 22.37
N THR A 266 -11.32 -3.59 22.88
CA THR A 266 -10.55 -4.82 23.09
C THR A 266 -10.08 -5.39 21.74
N TYR A 267 -10.94 -5.39 20.73
CA TYR A 267 -10.54 -5.76 19.38
C TYR A 267 -9.44 -4.81 18.84
N VAL A 268 -9.56 -3.49 19.07
CA VAL A 268 -8.53 -2.52 18.68
C VAL A 268 -7.16 -2.85 19.28
N VAL A 269 -7.11 -3.31 20.55
CA VAL A 269 -5.85 -3.74 21.18
C VAL A 269 -5.28 -4.97 20.44
N PHE A 270 -6.09 -5.99 20.14
CA PHE A 270 -5.65 -7.14 19.34
C PHE A 270 -5.15 -6.71 17.95
N TYR A 271 -5.90 -5.84 17.27
CA TYR A 271 -5.52 -5.30 15.96
C TYR A 271 -4.20 -4.54 16.04
N MET A 272 -4.00 -3.71 17.07
CA MET A 272 -2.76 -2.96 17.30
C MET A 272 -1.56 -3.90 17.50
N VAL A 273 -1.70 -4.92 18.34
CA VAL A 273 -0.64 -5.90 18.60
C VAL A 273 -0.34 -6.75 17.37
N ALA A 274 -1.37 -7.18 16.63
CA ALA A 274 -1.20 -7.94 15.40
C ALA A 274 -0.49 -7.11 14.29
N ASN A 275 -0.72 -5.79 14.24
CA ASN A 275 -0.04 -4.89 13.31
C ASN A 275 1.49 -4.82 13.53
N ILE A 276 2.00 -5.20 14.69
CA ILE A 276 3.45 -5.35 14.91
C ILE A 276 4.00 -6.40 13.92
N GLY A 277 3.25 -7.49 13.70
CA GLY A 277 3.64 -8.55 12.78
C GLY A 277 3.88 -8.06 11.37
N VAL A 278 2.87 -7.43 10.78
CA VAL A 278 2.98 -6.90 9.42
C VAL A 278 3.87 -5.66 9.35
N GLY A 279 3.92 -4.88 10.43
CA GLY A 279 4.70 -3.64 10.53
C GLY A 279 6.19 -3.88 10.36
N PHE A 280 6.77 -4.83 11.05
CA PHE A 280 8.20 -5.16 10.89
C PHE A 280 8.52 -5.61 9.48
N PHE A 281 7.72 -6.49 8.89
CA PHE A 281 7.96 -6.93 7.52
C PHE A 281 7.84 -5.76 6.53
N ASN A 282 6.83 -4.90 6.68
CA ASN A 282 6.68 -3.72 5.83
C ASN A 282 7.86 -2.72 5.93
N MET A 283 8.52 -2.63 7.11
CA MET A 283 9.70 -1.81 7.28
C MET A 283 10.95 -2.40 6.62
N VAL A 284 11.16 -3.72 6.72
CA VAL A 284 12.38 -4.35 6.22
C VAL A 284 12.31 -4.78 4.75
N ILE A 285 11.12 -4.87 4.15
CA ILE A 285 10.95 -5.38 2.79
C ILE A 285 11.74 -4.58 1.75
N TRP A 286 11.84 -3.26 1.90
CA TRP A 286 12.62 -2.41 1.01
C TRP A 286 14.12 -2.72 1.07
N ALA A 287 14.64 -2.97 2.27
CA ALA A 287 16.02 -3.41 2.45
C ALA A 287 16.24 -4.85 1.92
N MET A 288 15.23 -5.72 2.01
CA MET A 288 15.31 -7.07 1.44
C MET A 288 15.37 -7.05 -0.09
N ILE A 289 14.77 -6.06 -0.74
CA ILE A 289 14.89 -5.90 -2.20
C ILE A 289 16.30 -5.52 -2.59
N THR A 290 16.97 -4.66 -1.83
CA THR A 290 18.39 -4.35 -2.04
C THR A 290 19.24 -5.61 -1.91
N ASP A 291 18.95 -6.49 -0.93
CA ASP A 291 19.65 -7.77 -0.79
C ASP A 291 19.44 -8.69 -2.02
N VAL A 292 18.27 -8.64 -2.66
CA VAL A 292 18.00 -9.38 -3.92
C VAL A 292 18.81 -8.82 -5.07
N ILE A 293 18.98 -7.50 -5.15
CA ILE A 293 19.82 -6.84 -6.16
C ILE A 293 21.28 -7.28 -5.98
N ASP A 294 21.77 -7.27 -4.75
CA ASP A 294 23.14 -7.72 -4.42
C ASP A 294 23.33 -9.21 -4.72
N ASP A 295 22.36 -10.08 -4.42
CA ASP A 295 22.41 -11.51 -4.77
C ASP A 295 22.44 -11.74 -6.29
N ALA A 296 21.68 -10.93 -7.05
CA ALA A 296 21.71 -10.96 -8.50
C ALA A 296 23.06 -10.52 -9.07
N GLU A 297 23.66 -9.44 -8.53
CA GLU A 297 24.98 -8.95 -8.92
C GLU A 297 26.07 -10.00 -8.64
N VAL A 298 26.04 -10.68 -7.48
CA VAL A 298 26.98 -11.75 -7.15
C VAL A 298 26.87 -12.93 -8.12
N LYS A 299 25.64 -13.32 -8.52
CA LYS A 299 25.40 -14.47 -9.40
C LYS A 299 25.66 -14.17 -10.88
N ASN A 300 25.19 -13.02 -11.35
CA ASN A 300 25.17 -12.68 -12.79
C ASN A 300 26.34 -11.78 -13.19
N GLY A 301 27.06 -11.19 -12.25
CA GLY A 301 28.14 -10.22 -12.51
C GLY A 301 27.63 -8.84 -12.96
N VAL A 302 26.33 -8.65 -13.08
CA VAL A 302 25.69 -7.39 -13.52
C VAL A 302 24.68 -6.94 -12.50
N ARG A 303 24.70 -5.65 -12.18
CA ARG A 303 23.75 -5.04 -11.26
C ARG A 303 22.48 -4.59 -11.98
N GLU A 304 21.32 -5.12 -11.59
CA GLU A 304 20.03 -4.91 -12.25
C GLU A 304 19.01 -4.18 -11.36
N ASP A 305 19.41 -3.03 -10.77
CA ASP A 305 18.56 -2.27 -9.84
C ASP A 305 17.20 -1.91 -10.47
N GLY A 306 17.21 -1.35 -11.69
CA GLY A 306 16.00 -0.87 -12.36
C GLY A 306 15.00 -1.97 -12.68
N THR A 307 15.49 -3.13 -13.14
CA THR A 307 14.66 -4.29 -13.49
C THR A 307 13.97 -4.84 -12.25
N ILE A 308 14.75 -5.14 -11.20
CA ILE A 308 14.24 -5.71 -9.94
C ILE A 308 13.23 -4.76 -9.27
N TYR A 309 13.54 -3.46 -9.25
CA TYR A 309 12.64 -2.45 -8.67
C TYR A 309 11.33 -2.30 -9.45
N SER A 310 11.38 -2.38 -10.78
CA SER A 310 10.19 -2.31 -11.65
C SER A 310 9.27 -3.50 -11.42
N VAL A 311 9.84 -4.70 -11.35
CA VAL A 311 9.11 -5.94 -11.06
C VAL A 311 8.44 -5.88 -9.69
N TYR A 312 9.17 -5.45 -8.68
CA TYR A 312 8.61 -5.29 -7.33
C TYR A 312 7.48 -4.25 -7.30
N SER A 313 7.64 -3.11 -7.97
CA SER A 313 6.60 -2.09 -8.05
C SER A 313 5.33 -2.60 -8.76
N PHE A 314 5.49 -3.42 -9.79
CA PHE A 314 4.39 -4.08 -10.48
C PHE A 314 3.68 -5.10 -9.58
N ALA A 315 4.45 -5.93 -8.87
CA ALA A 315 3.92 -6.89 -7.90
C ALA A 315 3.08 -6.22 -6.81
N ARG A 316 3.52 -5.09 -6.30
CA ARG A 316 2.74 -4.29 -5.34
C ARG A 316 1.39 -3.85 -5.90
N LYS A 317 1.34 -3.44 -7.16
CA LYS A 317 0.07 -3.07 -7.81
C LYS A 317 -0.86 -4.27 -7.99
N ILE A 318 -0.32 -5.44 -8.29
CA ILE A 318 -1.10 -6.68 -8.32
C ILE A 318 -1.68 -6.98 -6.93
N GLY A 319 -0.88 -6.90 -5.87
CA GLY A 319 -1.34 -7.12 -4.49
C GLY A 319 -2.47 -6.15 -4.10
N GLN A 320 -2.36 -4.88 -4.48
CA GLN A 320 -3.42 -3.88 -4.26
C GLN A 320 -4.71 -4.22 -5.00
N ALA A 321 -4.63 -4.62 -6.26
CA ALA A 321 -5.79 -5.00 -7.06
C ALA A 321 -6.47 -6.27 -6.51
N LEU A 322 -5.67 -7.28 -6.15
CA LEU A 322 -6.17 -8.53 -5.58
C LEU A 322 -6.86 -8.31 -4.23
N SER A 323 -6.38 -7.37 -3.41
CA SER A 323 -7.01 -7.09 -2.11
C SER A 323 -8.45 -6.59 -2.24
N SER A 324 -8.72 -5.71 -3.21
CA SER A 324 -10.07 -5.22 -3.47
C SER A 324 -11.00 -6.34 -3.94
N GLY A 325 -10.51 -7.21 -4.83
CA GLY A 325 -11.24 -8.42 -5.25
C GLY A 325 -11.47 -9.40 -4.11
N MET A 326 -10.48 -9.58 -3.24
CA MET A 326 -10.58 -10.44 -2.06
C MET A 326 -11.67 -9.98 -1.11
N ILE A 327 -11.72 -8.67 -0.78
CA ILE A 327 -12.77 -8.12 0.10
C ILE A 327 -14.16 -8.39 -0.49
N GLY A 328 -14.36 -8.13 -1.79
CA GLY A 328 -15.62 -8.41 -2.47
C GLY A 328 -15.99 -9.89 -2.44
N ALA A 329 -15.03 -10.78 -2.70
CA ALA A 329 -15.23 -12.22 -2.63
C ALA A 329 -15.59 -12.70 -1.22
N LEU A 330 -14.88 -12.22 -0.20
CA LEU A 330 -15.17 -12.54 1.21
C LEU A 330 -16.59 -12.13 1.62
N LEU A 331 -16.99 -10.91 1.25
CA LEU A 331 -18.32 -10.40 1.51
C LEU A 331 -19.41 -11.19 0.78
N SER A 332 -19.14 -11.60 -0.47
CA SER A 332 -20.05 -12.45 -1.24
C SER A 332 -20.23 -13.83 -0.61
N VAL A 333 -19.13 -14.46 -0.15
CA VAL A 333 -19.16 -15.79 0.49
C VAL A 333 -20.01 -15.80 1.76
N ILE A 334 -19.97 -14.73 2.56
CA ILE A 334 -20.80 -14.60 3.78
C ILE A 334 -22.22 -14.09 3.50
N GLY A 335 -22.59 -13.86 2.23
CA GLY A 335 -23.92 -13.38 1.84
C GLY A 335 -24.20 -11.92 2.21
N TYR A 336 -23.16 -11.08 2.29
CA TYR A 336 -23.30 -9.67 2.62
C TYR A 336 -23.99 -8.90 1.47
N SER A 337 -25.06 -8.21 1.81
CA SER A 337 -25.76 -7.25 0.96
C SER A 337 -26.36 -6.13 1.83
N ALA A 338 -26.84 -5.07 1.22
CA ALA A 338 -27.52 -3.99 1.98
C ALA A 338 -28.71 -4.49 2.80
N ALA A 339 -29.41 -5.53 2.33
CA ALA A 339 -30.55 -6.11 3.02
C ALA A 339 -30.14 -7.09 4.13
N THR A 340 -28.98 -7.75 4.04
CA THR A 340 -28.52 -8.80 4.97
C THR A 340 -27.41 -8.33 5.91
N ALA A 341 -26.92 -7.10 5.75
CA ALA A 341 -25.75 -6.55 6.45
C ALA A 341 -25.78 -6.68 7.98
N PHE A 342 -26.98 -6.72 8.57
CA PHE A 342 -27.17 -6.83 10.02
C PHE A 342 -27.75 -8.19 10.45
N ASN A 343 -27.87 -9.16 9.55
CA ASN A 343 -28.26 -10.52 9.91
C ASN A 343 -27.18 -11.16 10.80
N PRO A 344 -27.53 -11.86 11.89
CA PRO A 344 -26.55 -12.43 12.83
C PRO A 344 -25.52 -13.34 12.18
N GLU A 345 -25.89 -14.12 11.16
CA GLU A 345 -24.99 -15.02 10.43
C GLU A 345 -23.95 -14.22 9.62
N VAL A 346 -24.39 -13.16 8.92
CA VAL A 346 -23.51 -12.28 8.11
C VAL A 346 -22.58 -11.48 9.03
N VAL A 347 -23.09 -10.92 10.12
CA VAL A 347 -22.32 -10.18 11.11
C VAL A 347 -21.24 -11.06 11.75
N ASN A 348 -21.58 -12.29 12.14
CA ASN A 348 -20.61 -13.28 12.63
C ASN A 348 -19.60 -13.67 11.54
N GLY A 349 -20.05 -13.80 10.30
CA GLY A 349 -19.21 -14.05 9.14
C GLY A 349 -18.17 -12.94 8.93
N ILE A 350 -18.56 -11.67 9.05
CA ILE A 350 -17.64 -10.51 8.96
C ILE A 350 -16.55 -10.64 10.02
N PHE A 351 -16.91 -10.90 11.29
CA PHE A 351 -15.93 -11.06 12.37
C PHE A 351 -14.95 -12.21 12.09
N ASN A 352 -15.49 -13.39 11.74
CA ASN A 352 -14.68 -14.56 11.43
C ASN A 352 -13.68 -14.29 10.29
N MET A 353 -14.15 -13.72 9.18
CA MET A 353 -13.29 -13.41 8.04
C MET A 353 -12.24 -12.36 8.39
N THR A 354 -12.58 -11.37 9.20
CA THR A 354 -11.66 -10.31 9.63
C THR A 354 -10.53 -10.84 10.51
N CYS A 355 -10.73 -11.94 11.23
CA CYS A 355 -9.69 -12.57 12.05
C CYS A 355 -8.94 -13.69 11.31
N ILE A 356 -9.66 -14.60 10.65
CA ILE A 356 -9.07 -15.81 10.05
C ILE A 356 -8.24 -15.49 8.82
N ILE A 357 -8.74 -14.62 7.93
CA ILE A 357 -8.04 -14.32 6.67
C ILE A 357 -6.66 -13.67 6.89
N PRO A 358 -6.51 -12.66 7.76
CA PRO A 358 -5.19 -12.15 8.09
C PRO A 358 -4.28 -13.19 8.74
N ALA A 359 -4.81 -14.04 9.62
CA ALA A 359 -4.02 -15.11 10.25
C ALA A 359 -3.45 -16.08 9.20
N ILE A 360 -4.30 -16.56 8.27
CA ILE A 360 -3.86 -17.41 7.14
C ILE A 360 -2.84 -16.67 6.26
N GLY A 361 -3.10 -15.40 5.96
CA GLY A 361 -2.21 -14.58 5.14
C GLY A 361 -0.83 -14.39 5.77
N PHE A 362 -0.76 -14.15 7.07
CA PHE A 362 0.50 -14.03 7.81
C PHE A 362 1.28 -15.35 7.83
N VAL A 363 0.61 -16.47 8.03
CA VAL A 363 1.23 -17.79 7.89
C VAL A 363 1.73 -17.99 6.46
N GLY A 364 0.93 -17.63 5.45
CA GLY A 364 1.33 -17.70 4.05
C GLY A 364 2.58 -16.88 3.73
N ILE A 365 2.69 -15.65 4.25
CA ILE A 365 3.90 -14.82 4.12
C ILE A 365 5.09 -15.53 4.77
N ALA A 366 4.94 -16.04 5.98
CA ALA A 366 6.00 -16.74 6.69
C ALA A 366 6.49 -17.97 5.91
N LEU A 367 5.57 -18.79 5.37
CA LEU A 367 5.91 -19.95 4.54
C LEU A 367 6.65 -19.55 3.24
N VAL A 368 6.18 -18.51 2.55
CA VAL A 368 6.86 -17.99 1.35
C VAL A 368 8.29 -17.53 1.68
N LEU A 369 8.46 -16.78 2.77
CA LEU A 369 9.79 -16.34 3.19
C LEU A 369 10.68 -17.51 3.61
N MET A 370 10.15 -18.53 4.28
CA MET A 370 10.90 -19.71 4.67
C MET A 370 11.40 -20.51 3.47
N PHE A 371 10.52 -20.83 2.54
CA PHE A 371 10.76 -21.81 1.49
C PHE A 371 11.18 -21.22 0.14
N LEU A 372 10.64 -20.06 -0.24
CA LEU A 372 10.93 -19.43 -1.55
C LEU A 372 12.04 -18.38 -1.46
N TYR A 373 12.17 -17.65 -0.35
CA TYR A 373 13.15 -16.59 -0.22
C TYR A 373 14.46 -17.13 0.43
N PRO A 374 15.57 -17.30 -0.34
CA PRO A 374 16.75 -17.99 0.15
C PRO A 374 17.73 -17.13 0.95
N LEU A 375 17.52 -15.78 0.99
CA LEU A 375 18.48 -14.85 1.58
C LEU A 375 18.32 -14.75 3.09
N SER A 376 18.94 -15.69 3.81
CA SER A 376 19.13 -15.60 5.27
C SER A 376 20.18 -14.56 5.62
N LYS A 377 20.29 -14.18 6.91
CA LYS A 377 21.29 -13.24 7.42
C LYS A 377 22.71 -13.59 6.95
N ASN A 378 23.15 -14.84 7.16
CA ASN A 378 24.49 -15.29 6.81
C ASN A 378 24.77 -15.18 5.30
N ARG A 379 23.77 -15.44 4.46
CA ARG A 379 23.90 -15.34 3.01
C ARG A 379 23.98 -13.89 2.53
N VAL A 380 23.21 -13.00 3.14
CA VAL A 380 23.30 -11.55 2.86
C VAL A 380 24.68 -11.02 3.23
N GLU A 381 25.21 -11.37 4.42
CA GLU A 381 26.55 -10.98 4.86
C GLU A 381 27.63 -11.51 3.92
N ALA A 382 27.50 -12.76 3.46
CA ALA A 382 28.42 -13.35 2.49
C ALA A 382 28.40 -12.62 1.13
N ASN A 383 27.22 -12.28 0.63
CA ASN A 383 27.07 -11.51 -0.62
C ASN A 383 27.72 -10.12 -0.50
N VAL A 384 27.50 -9.43 0.61
CA VAL A 384 28.11 -8.11 0.87
C VAL A 384 29.64 -8.21 0.90
N LEU A 385 30.19 -9.24 1.57
CA LEU A 385 31.63 -9.45 1.64
C LEU A 385 32.22 -9.73 0.25
N GLU A 386 31.57 -10.57 -0.55
CA GLU A 386 31.99 -10.88 -1.92
C GLU A 386 31.99 -9.65 -2.83
N LEU A 387 30.94 -8.81 -2.74
CA LEU A 387 30.87 -7.58 -3.51
C LEU A 387 31.96 -6.58 -3.11
N LYS A 388 32.29 -6.46 -1.83
CA LYS A 388 33.39 -5.62 -1.35
C LYS A 388 34.73 -6.08 -1.89
N LYS A 389 34.98 -7.41 -1.91
CA LYS A 389 36.19 -7.97 -2.53
C LYS A 389 36.30 -7.64 -4.03
N ARG A 390 35.19 -7.83 -4.77
CA ARG A 390 35.17 -7.50 -6.22
C ARG A 390 35.41 -6.01 -6.52
N ARG A 391 35.01 -5.14 -5.58
CA ARG A 391 35.21 -3.69 -5.70
C ARG A 391 36.56 -3.19 -5.17
N GLY A 392 37.37 -4.08 -4.60
CA GLY A 392 38.67 -3.74 -4.01
C GLY A 392 38.58 -2.91 -2.73
N GLU A 393 37.48 -3.02 -2.00
CA GLU A 393 37.26 -2.31 -0.73
C GLU A 393 37.88 -3.02 0.46
N ILE A 394 38.19 -4.33 0.30
CA ILE A 394 38.86 -5.22 1.28
C ILE A 394 39.70 -6.25 0.54
#